data_59ba9ddbd7b7b840aed62ebb03cb8337
#
_entry.id   59ba9ddbd7b7b840aed62ebb03cb8337
#
_cell.length_a   1.000
_cell.length_b   1.000
_cell.length_c   1.000
_cell.angle_alpha   90.00
_cell.angle_beta   90.00
_cell.angle_gamma   90.00
#
_symmetry.space_group_name_H-M   'P 1'
#
loop_
_entity.id
_entity.type
_entity.pdbx_description
1 polymer ?
#
loop_
_entity_poly.entity_id
_entity_poly.type
_entity_poly.pdbx_seq_one_letter_code
_entity_poly.pdbx_strand_id
1 'polypeptide(L)'
;VNNALNGVLILVKDSFTNMNGLDDEDKAIMALIVQYIFTCLSIENRHSVWNYNSIDFSRRIGELWERFCSVAWDYSTIATRFTPPNFSVITTAFLNKAQTLSAGCPQQQEIIDLVNDLLQIIGTINLKEDEMFHVDGTRYVVDFKSGFGSNEKGNMLRLQAVSHAYKRFDPHTKLLLLVRQNTNNNYLNVLRSSQTWDIYTGTQT
;
A
#
# COMPACT_ATOMS: atom_id res chain seq x y z
N VAL A 1 5.50 21.33 -17.06
CA VAL A 1 5.89 21.61 -15.66
C VAL A 1 6.16 20.29 -14.92
N ASN A 2 5.24 19.32 -14.88
CA ASN A 2 5.44 18.06 -14.15
C ASN A 2 6.67 17.25 -14.62
N ASN A 3 6.92 17.17 -15.93
CA ASN A 3 8.08 16.43 -16.46
C ASN A 3 9.42 17.13 -16.11
N ALA A 4 9.44 18.45 -16.09
CA ALA A 4 10.62 19.21 -15.70
C ALA A 4 10.92 19.05 -14.20
N LEU A 5 9.89 19.15 -13.34
CA LEU A 5 10.02 18.94 -11.90
C LEU A 5 10.46 17.52 -11.58
N ASN A 6 9.90 16.51 -12.25
CA ASN A 6 10.33 15.13 -12.09
C ASN A 6 11.78 14.92 -12.54
N GLY A 7 12.19 15.56 -13.63
CA GLY A 7 13.59 15.53 -14.09
C GLY A 7 14.54 16.11 -13.05
N VAL A 8 14.20 17.25 -12.46
CA VAL A 8 15.00 17.86 -11.38
C VAL A 8 15.06 16.94 -10.16
N LEU A 9 13.94 16.34 -9.76
CA LEU A 9 13.89 15.41 -8.63
C LEU A 9 14.83 14.21 -8.84
N ILE A 10 14.82 13.62 -10.05
CA ILE A 10 15.69 12.50 -10.40
C ILE A 10 17.16 12.95 -10.31
N LEU A 11 17.52 14.07 -10.91
CA LEU A 11 18.90 14.58 -10.87
C LEU A 11 19.40 14.84 -9.45
N VAL A 12 18.52 15.38 -8.58
CA VAL A 12 18.88 15.63 -7.18
C VAL A 12 19.05 14.30 -6.43
N LYS A 13 18.15 13.34 -6.61
CA LYS A 13 18.28 12.01 -6.02
C LYS A 13 19.54 11.28 -6.47
N ASP A 14 19.84 11.29 -7.76
CA ASP A 14 21.05 10.68 -8.32
C ASP A 14 22.33 11.34 -7.77
N SER A 15 22.29 12.65 -7.55
CA SER A 15 23.42 13.37 -6.94
C SER A 15 23.70 12.88 -5.52
N PHE A 16 22.68 12.63 -4.72
CA PHE A 16 22.84 12.10 -3.36
C PHE A 16 23.29 10.62 -3.37
N THR A 17 22.76 9.82 -4.27
CA THR A 17 23.15 8.41 -4.40
C THR A 17 24.63 8.25 -4.71
N ASN A 18 25.19 9.20 -5.47
CA ASN A 18 26.60 9.21 -5.88
C ASN A 18 27.53 9.94 -4.89
N MET A 19 27.02 10.47 -3.77
CA MET A 19 27.86 11.09 -2.75
C MET A 19 28.71 10.04 -2.03
N ASN A 20 30.01 10.14 -2.20
CA ASN A 20 30.97 9.34 -1.45
C ASN A 20 30.96 9.73 0.03
N GLY A 21 30.84 8.74 0.92
CA GLY A 21 30.94 8.92 2.37
C GLY A 21 29.62 8.95 3.14
N LEU A 22 28.47 8.88 2.44
CA LEU A 22 27.17 8.66 3.10
C LEU A 22 26.88 7.16 3.17
N ASP A 23 26.39 6.72 4.32
CA ASP A 23 25.84 5.37 4.44
C ASP A 23 24.42 5.28 3.83
N ASP A 24 23.84 4.09 3.81
CA ASP A 24 22.55 3.87 3.17
C ASP A 24 21.39 4.50 3.95
N GLU A 25 21.52 4.64 5.28
CA GLU A 25 20.54 5.33 6.11
C GLU A 25 20.54 6.83 5.82
N ASP A 26 21.71 7.46 5.77
CA ASP A 26 21.86 8.86 5.41
C ASP A 26 21.32 9.16 4.01
N LYS A 27 21.59 8.30 3.03
CA LYS A 27 21.04 8.41 1.67
C LYS A 27 19.52 8.35 1.66
N ALA A 28 18.94 7.41 2.42
CA ALA A 28 17.49 7.28 2.54
C ALA A 28 16.86 8.52 3.18
N ILE A 29 17.45 9.05 4.25
CA ILE A 29 16.99 10.28 4.92
C ILE A 29 17.05 11.47 3.96
N MET A 30 18.16 11.65 3.25
CA MET A 30 18.29 12.74 2.28
C MET A 30 17.27 12.62 1.14
N ALA A 31 17.03 11.42 0.64
CA ALA A 31 16.02 11.18 -0.38
C ALA A 31 14.60 11.51 0.12
N LEU A 32 14.28 11.17 1.36
CA LEU A 32 13.01 11.53 2.00
C LEU A 32 12.85 13.05 2.14
N ILE A 33 13.90 13.76 2.55
CA ILE A 33 13.88 15.23 2.65
C ILE A 33 13.61 15.86 1.27
N VAL A 34 14.33 15.42 0.24
CA VAL A 34 14.13 15.91 -1.13
C VAL A 34 12.72 15.62 -1.63
N GLN A 35 12.22 14.41 -1.39
CA GLN A 35 10.86 14.02 -1.75
C GLN A 35 9.82 14.85 -1.01
N TYR A 36 10.04 15.16 0.27
CA TYR A 36 9.15 16.02 1.06
C TYR A 36 9.08 17.43 0.46
N ILE A 37 10.24 18.06 0.21
CA ILE A 37 10.30 19.40 -0.41
C ILE A 37 9.60 19.40 -1.76
N PHE A 38 9.90 18.42 -2.62
CA PHE A 38 9.24 18.27 -3.92
C PHE A 38 7.72 18.12 -3.79
N THR A 39 7.25 17.37 -2.79
CA THR A 39 5.83 17.17 -2.51
C THR A 39 5.15 18.49 -2.15
N CYS A 40 5.74 19.28 -1.25
CA CYS A 40 5.22 20.58 -0.86
C CYS A 40 5.12 21.55 -2.05
N LEU A 41 6.21 21.68 -2.81
CA LEU A 41 6.25 22.53 -4.00
C LEU A 41 5.26 22.07 -5.08
N SER A 42 5.09 20.77 -5.24
CA SER A 42 4.14 20.22 -6.22
C SER A 42 2.69 20.51 -5.82
N ILE A 43 2.35 20.43 -4.53
CA ILE A 43 1.01 20.74 -4.03
C ILE A 43 0.71 22.24 -4.23
N GLU A 44 1.62 23.12 -3.81
CA GLU A 44 1.47 24.56 -3.96
C GLU A 44 1.28 24.96 -5.43
N ASN A 45 2.15 24.50 -6.30
CA ASN A 45 2.08 24.80 -7.73
C ASN A 45 0.77 24.29 -8.35
N ARG A 46 0.36 23.06 -8.05
CA ARG A 46 -0.88 22.50 -8.57
C ARG A 46 -2.09 23.25 -8.05
N HIS A 47 -2.11 23.59 -6.75
CA HIS A 47 -3.23 24.34 -6.17
C HIS A 47 -3.34 25.74 -6.74
N SER A 48 -2.21 26.43 -6.97
CA SER A 48 -2.20 27.76 -7.58
C SER A 48 -2.72 27.77 -9.03
N VAL A 49 -2.50 26.68 -9.78
CA VAL A 49 -2.96 26.58 -11.18
C VAL A 49 -4.40 26.10 -11.30
N TRP A 50 -4.80 25.09 -10.51
CA TRP A 50 -6.10 24.42 -10.66
C TRP A 50 -7.11 24.75 -9.58
N ASN A 51 -6.73 25.47 -8.53
CA ASN A 51 -7.59 25.83 -7.41
C ASN A 51 -8.48 24.69 -6.93
N TYR A 52 -7.85 23.59 -6.52
CA TYR A 52 -8.54 22.38 -6.11
C TYR A 52 -9.55 22.62 -4.98
N ASN A 53 -10.72 22.00 -5.09
CA ASN A 53 -11.63 21.87 -3.94
C ASN A 53 -11.00 20.93 -2.87
N SER A 54 -11.60 20.89 -1.69
CA SER A 54 -11.07 20.14 -0.55
C SER A 54 -10.95 18.63 -0.81
N ILE A 55 -11.84 18.05 -1.60
CA ILE A 55 -11.85 16.60 -1.93
C ILE A 55 -10.69 16.29 -2.89
N ASP A 56 -10.58 17.06 -3.96
CA ASP A 56 -9.50 16.89 -4.93
C ASP A 56 -8.12 17.14 -4.31
N PHE A 57 -8.03 18.15 -3.42
CA PHE A 57 -6.81 18.44 -2.68
C PHE A 57 -6.41 17.26 -1.78
N SER A 58 -7.35 16.70 -1.02
CA SER A 58 -7.12 15.55 -0.16
C SER A 58 -6.65 14.32 -0.96
N ARG A 59 -7.27 14.08 -2.13
CA ARG A 59 -6.84 12.99 -3.03
C ARG A 59 -5.41 13.18 -3.51
N ARG A 60 -5.04 14.41 -3.92
CA ARG A 60 -3.69 14.72 -4.38
C ARG A 60 -2.63 14.59 -3.29
N ILE A 61 -2.99 14.94 -2.06
CA ILE A 61 -2.11 14.68 -0.90
C ILE A 61 -1.90 13.18 -0.70
N GLY A 62 -2.94 12.35 -0.83
CA GLY A 62 -2.84 10.89 -0.77
C GLY A 62 -1.85 10.34 -1.80
N GLU A 63 -2.00 10.72 -3.08
CA GLU A 63 -1.10 10.30 -4.17
C GLU A 63 0.37 10.69 -3.92
N LEU A 64 0.61 11.82 -3.27
CA LEU A 64 1.95 12.28 -2.93
C LEU A 64 2.50 11.58 -1.69
N TRP A 65 1.62 11.22 -0.76
CA TRP A 65 1.97 10.45 0.43
C TRP A 65 2.49 9.05 0.06
N GLU A 66 1.81 8.36 -0.84
CA GLU A 66 2.25 7.06 -1.37
C GLU A 66 3.67 7.16 -1.96
N ARG A 67 3.91 8.16 -2.80
CA ARG A 67 5.24 8.40 -3.38
C ARG A 67 6.30 8.73 -2.34
N PHE A 68 5.93 9.50 -1.31
CA PHE A 68 6.84 9.83 -0.21
C PHE A 68 7.26 8.58 0.55
N CYS A 69 6.30 7.72 0.90
CA CYS A 69 6.59 6.47 1.59
C CYS A 69 7.41 5.49 0.74
N SER A 70 7.11 5.41 -0.57
CA SER A 70 7.81 4.51 -1.50
C SER A 70 9.29 4.83 -1.65
N VAL A 71 9.69 6.08 -1.48
CA VAL A 71 11.07 6.51 -1.73
C VAL A 71 12.08 5.88 -0.77
N ALA A 72 11.66 5.55 0.44
CA ALA A 72 12.52 4.89 1.42
C ALA A 72 13.01 3.51 0.93
N TRP A 73 12.18 2.81 0.16
CA TRP A 73 12.52 1.48 -0.36
C TRP A 73 13.50 1.52 -1.54
N ASP A 74 13.57 2.63 -2.26
CA ASP A 74 14.50 2.80 -3.40
C ASP A 74 15.97 2.77 -2.95
N TYR A 75 16.22 3.06 -1.68
CA TYR A 75 17.58 3.11 -1.09
C TYR A 75 17.85 1.97 -0.10
N SER A 76 16.91 1.06 0.08
CA SER A 76 17.12 -0.11 0.93
C SER A 76 18.03 -1.13 0.26
N THR A 77 19.07 -1.57 0.96
CA THR A 77 19.96 -2.66 0.52
C THR A 77 19.43 -4.05 0.87
N ILE A 78 18.45 -4.12 1.77
CA ILE A 78 17.88 -5.38 2.26
C ILE A 78 16.52 -5.72 1.67
N ALA A 79 15.79 -4.71 1.17
CA ALA A 79 14.45 -4.91 0.60
C ALA A 79 14.53 -5.06 -0.93
N THR A 80 13.99 -6.16 -1.44
CA THR A 80 13.81 -6.35 -2.88
C THR A 80 12.36 -6.08 -3.25
N ARG A 81 12.12 -4.98 -3.97
CA ARG A 81 10.78 -4.60 -4.46
C ARG A 81 10.34 -5.46 -5.63
N PHE A 82 9.05 -5.70 -5.71
CA PHE A 82 8.42 -6.28 -6.89
C PHE A 82 7.01 -5.70 -7.08
N THR A 83 6.53 -5.77 -8.32
CA THR A 83 5.20 -5.25 -8.65
C THR A 83 4.12 -6.14 -8.02
N PRO A 84 3.21 -5.57 -7.20
CA PRO A 84 2.09 -6.32 -6.67
C PRO A 84 1.27 -6.98 -7.79
N PRO A 85 0.88 -8.25 -7.66
CA PRO A 85 -0.02 -8.88 -8.60
C PRO A 85 -1.40 -8.20 -8.54
N ASN A 86 -2.16 -8.30 -9.62
CA ASN A 86 -3.57 -7.94 -9.57
C ASN A 86 -4.28 -8.86 -8.55
N PHE A 87 -5.18 -8.31 -7.74
CA PHE A 87 -5.89 -9.05 -6.70
C PHE A 87 -6.66 -10.27 -7.25
N SER A 88 -7.08 -10.24 -8.51
CA SER A 88 -7.67 -11.39 -9.20
C SER A 88 -6.77 -12.64 -9.19
N VAL A 89 -5.44 -12.47 -9.17
CA VAL A 89 -4.49 -13.59 -9.04
C VAL A 89 -4.59 -14.23 -7.66
N ILE A 90 -4.73 -13.40 -6.62
CA ILE A 90 -4.88 -13.87 -5.24
C ILE A 90 -6.22 -14.58 -5.03
N THR A 91 -7.32 -14.04 -5.56
CA THR A 91 -8.64 -14.67 -5.48
C THR A 91 -8.71 -15.98 -6.23
N THR A 92 -8.08 -16.07 -7.42
CA THR A 92 -7.97 -17.33 -8.17
C THR A 92 -7.17 -18.38 -7.39
N ALA A 93 -6.04 -18.00 -6.80
CA ALA A 93 -5.24 -18.90 -5.97
C ALA A 93 -6.01 -19.37 -4.72
N PHE A 94 -6.80 -18.49 -4.13
CA PHE A 94 -7.68 -18.81 -3.00
C PHE A 94 -8.75 -19.84 -3.38
N LEU A 95 -9.40 -19.66 -4.54
CA LEU A 95 -10.39 -20.60 -5.06
C LEU A 95 -9.77 -21.98 -5.36
N ASN A 96 -8.62 -22.00 -6.03
CA ASN A 96 -7.90 -23.27 -6.31
C ASN A 96 -7.54 -24.01 -5.02
N LYS A 97 -7.14 -23.28 -3.97
CA LYS A 97 -6.86 -23.86 -2.65
C LYS A 97 -8.12 -24.43 -2.02
N ALA A 98 -9.26 -23.73 -2.12
CA ALA A 98 -10.54 -24.23 -1.62
C ALA A 98 -10.97 -25.50 -2.34
N GLN A 99 -10.82 -25.57 -3.68
CA GLN A 99 -11.07 -26.78 -4.49
C GLN A 99 -10.19 -27.95 -4.04
N THR A 100 -8.90 -27.69 -3.83
CA THR A 100 -7.96 -28.75 -3.38
C THR A 100 -8.31 -29.26 -1.99
N LEU A 101 -8.63 -28.36 -1.05
CA LEU A 101 -8.95 -28.72 0.33
C LEU A 101 -10.31 -29.45 0.47
N SER A 102 -11.25 -29.17 -0.42
CA SER A 102 -12.57 -29.83 -0.45
C SER A 102 -12.60 -31.09 -1.31
N ALA A 103 -11.49 -31.45 -1.94
CA ALA A 103 -11.43 -32.64 -2.81
C ALA A 103 -11.81 -33.91 -2.05
N GLY A 104 -12.80 -34.66 -2.59
CA GLY A 104 -13.35 -35.84 -1.96
C GLY A 104 -14.38 -35.60 -0.86
N CYS A 105 -14.67 -34.34 -0.52
CA CYS A 105 -15.77 -34.00 0.37
C CYS A 105 -17.12 -34.17 -0.37
N PRO A 106 -18.15 -34.81 0.23
CA PRO A 106 -19.47 -34.93 -0.41
C PRO A 106 -20.10 -33.58 -0.78
N GLN A 107 -19.77 -32.51 -0.05
CA GLN A 107 -20.26 -31.15 -0.26
C GLN A 107 -19.28 -30.28 -1.06
N GLN A 108 -18.35 -30.87 -1.78
CA GLN A 108 -17.30 -30.13 -2.48
C GLN A 108 -17.84 -29.01 -3.36
N GLN A 109 -18.86 -29.29 -4.16
CA GLN A 109 -19.45 -28.30 -5.08
C GLN A 109 -20.10 -27.15 -4.31
N GLU A 110 -20.85 -27.44 -3.26
CA GLU A 110 -21.48 -26.42 -2.41
C GLU A 110 -20.45 -25.51 -1.75
N ILE A 111 -19.32 -26.06 -1.28
CA ILE A 111 -18.22 -25.28 -0.71
C ILE A 111 -17.61 -24.35 -1.77
N ILE A 112 -17.40 -24.85 -2.99
CA ILE A 112 -16.87 -24.07 -4.10
C ILE A 112 -17.82 -22.94 -4.47
N ASP A 113 -19.12 -23.21 -4.55
CA ASP A 113 -20.15 -22.23 -4.89
C ASP A 113 -20.23 -21.14 -3.82
N LEU A 114 -20.21 -21.48 -2.52
CA LEU A 114 -20.16 -20.51 -1.43
C LEU A 114 -18.90 -19.62 -1.49
N VAL A 115 -17.75 -20.18 -1.80
CA VAL A 115 -16.52 -19.40 -1.96
C VAL A 115 -16.63 -18.45 -3.15
N ASN A 116 -17.18 -18.91 -4.28
CA ASN A 116 -17.41 -18.08 -5.45
C ASN A 116 -18.38 -16.93 -5.14
N ASP A 117 -19.46 -17.20 -4.44
CA ASP A 117 -20.44 -16.19 -4.05
C ASP A 117 -19.82 -15.13 -3.14
N LEU A 118 -19.01 -15.56 -2.15
CA LEU A 118 -18.25 -14.62 -1.30
C LEU A 118 -17.27 -13.76 -2.11
N LEU A 119 -16.56 -14.35 -3.08
CA LEU A 119 -15.67 -13.60 -3.95
C LEU A 119 -16.43 -12.63 -4.87
N GLN A 120 -17.65 -12.97 -5.30
CA GLN A 120 -18.53 -12.07 -6.06
C GLN A 120 -19.06 -10.92 -5.20
N ILE A 121 -19.41 -11.17 -3.93
CA ILE A 121 -19.82 -10.12 -2.98
C ILE A 121 -18.68 -9.10 -2.76
N ILE A 122 -17.46 -9.58 -2.65
CA ILE A 122 -16.27 -8.73 -2.56
C ILE A 122 -16.08 -7.93 -3.85
N GLY A 123 -16.61 -8.45 -4.96
CA GLY A 123 -16.58 -7.86 -6.28
C GLY A 123 -15.25 -8.08 -7.01
N THR A 124 -15.25 -7.75 -8.29
CA THR A 124 -14.03 -7.68 -9.10
C THR A 124 -13.24 -6.46 -8.65
N ILE A 125 -12.55 -6.60 -7.54
CA ILE A 125 -11.69 -5.54 -7.05
C ILE A 125 -10.46 -5.53 -7.95
N ASN A 126 -10.44 -4.60 -8.88
CA ASN A 126 -9.29 -4.35 -9.74
C ASN A 126 -8.24 -3.59 -8.92
N LEU A 127 -7.70 -4.25 -7.89
CA LEU A 127 -6.79 -3.67 -6.93
C LEU A 127 -5.40 -4.25 -7.14
N LYS A 128 -4.46 -3.37 -7.03
CA LYS A 128 -3.08 -3.67 -6.63
C LYS A 128 -2.88 -3.03 -5.27
N GLU A 129 -2.18 -3.70 -4.40
CA GLU A 129 -1.62 -3.08 -3.21
C GLU A 129 -0.58 -2.04 -3.66
N ASP A 130 -0.33 -1.06 -2.80
CA ASP A 130 0.54 0.05 -3.17
C ASP A 130 1.99 -0.40 -3.36
N GLU A 131 2.47 -1.31 -2.47
CA GLU A 131 3.83 -1.81 -2.50
C GLU A 131 3.91 -3.29 -2.11
N MET A 132 4.91 -3.98 -2.67
CA MET A 132 5.34 -5.31 -2.21
C MET A 132 6.86 -5.42 -2.23
N PHE A 133 7.42 -6.06 -1.20
CA PHE A 133 8.86 -6.33 -1.14
C PHE A 133 9.17 -7.59 -0.33
N HIS A 134 10.37 -8.12 -0.50
CA HIS A 134 10.94 -9.16 0.35
C HIS A 134 12.08 -8.59 1.20
N VAL A 135 12.09 -8.99 2.46
CA VAL A 135 13.23 -8.81 3.37
C VAL A 135 13.52 -10.16 4.00
N ASP A 136 14.74 -10.65 3.85
CA ASP A 136 15.19 -11.93 4.41
C ASP A 136 14.22 -13.10 4.13
N GLY A 137 13.71 -13.17 2.89
CA GLY A 137 12.78 -14.21 2.46
C GLY A 137 11.33 -14.01 2.93
N THR A 138 11.06 -13.05 3.79
CA THR A 138 9.70 -12.70 4.23
C THR A 138 9.07 -11.72 3.24
N ARG A 139 7.84 -12.03 2.79
CA ARG A 139 7.04 -11.14 1.94
C ARG A 139 6.34 -10.09 2.78
N TYR A 140 6.46 -8.85 2.36
CA TYR A 140 5.73 -7.71 2.89
C TYR A 140 4.80 -7.15 1.83
N VAL A 141 3.58 -6.84 2.23
CA VAL A 141 2.55 -6.15 1.44
C VAL A 141 2.20 -4.87 2.18
N VAL A 142 2.27 -3.75 1.51
CA VAL A 142 2.06 -2.43 2.12
C VAL A 142 0.91 -1.72 1.43
N ASP A 143 0.06 -1.11 2.23
CA ASP A 143 -0.97 -0.18 1.77
C ASP A 143 -0.81 1.15 2.50
N PHE A 144 -0.87 2.26 1.76
CA PHE A 144 -0.72 3.61 2.28
C PHE A 144 -2.06 4.32 2.37
N LYS A 145 -2.33 4.96 3.49
CA LYS A 145 -3.54 5.76 3.68
C LYS A 145 -3.22 7.14 4.24
N SER A 146 -3.86 8.17 3.71
CA SER A 146 -3.74 9.50 4.31
C SER A 146 -4.41 9.57 5.66
N GLY A 147 -5.49 8.82 5.87
CA GLY A 147 -6.24 8.71 7.13
C GLY A 147 -7.56 7.99 6.93
N PHE A 148 -8.25 7.68 8.04
CA PHE A 148 -9.57 7.05 8.04
C PHE A 148 -10.63 8.05 8.48
N GLY A 149 -11.38 8.59 7.51
CA GLY A 149 -12.53 9.47 7.70
C GLY A 149 -13.86 8.72 7.68
N SER A 150 -14.98 9.45 7.71
CA SER A 150 -16.34 8.89 7.74
C SER A 150 -16.70 8.04 6.52
N ASN A 151 -16.04 8.26 5.39
CA ASN A 151 -16.33 7.56 4.12
C ASN A 151 -15.45 6.32 3.89
N GLU A 152 -14.63 5.94 4.85
CA GLU A 152 -13.61 4.89 4.70
C GLU A 152 -14.13 3.46 4.98
N LYS A 153 -15.45 3.28 5.15
CA LYS A 153 -16.04 1.96 5.37
C LYS A 153 -15.68 0.96 4.25
N GLY A 154 -15.77 1.42 3.00
CA GLY A 154 -15.42 0.60 1.84
C GLY A 154 -13.94 0.18 1.83
N ASN A 155 -13.05 1.13 2.11
CA ASN A 155 -11.62 0.86 2.21
C ASN A 155 -11.30 -0.09 3.37
N MET A 156 -11.94 0.06 4.52
CA MET A 156 -11.78 -0.86 5.64
C MET A 156 -12.18 -2.28 5.27
N LEU A 157 -13.36 -2.48 4.66
CA LEU A 157 -13.83 -3.80 4.22
C LEU A 157 -12.89 -4.41 3.17
N ARG A 158 -12.42 -3.59 2.22
CA ARG A 158 -11.43 -4.00 1.23
C ARG A 158 -10.16 -4.52 1.90
N LEU A 159 -9.56 -3.74 2.81
CA LEU A 159 -8.34 -4.12 3.50
C LEU A 159 -8.52 -5.39 4.34
N GLN A 160 -9.68 -5.59 4.96
CA GLN A 160 -9.98 -6.85 5.63
C GLN A 160 -9.99 -8.04 4.65
N ALA A 161 -10.71 -7.92 3.53
CA ALA A 161 -10.77 -8.98 2.52
C ALA A 161 -9.39 -9.31 1.97
N VAL A 162 -8.60 -8.28 1.62
CA VAL A 162 -7.22 -8.41 1.14
C VAL A 162 -6.37 -9.15 2.16
N SER A 163 -6.39 -8.72 3.42
CA SER A 163 -5.56 -9.33 4.46
C SER A 163 -5.86 -10.79 4.67
N HIS A 164 -7.13 -11.16 4.72
CA HIS A 164 -7.54 -12.55 4.85
C HIS A 164 -7.12 -13.40 3.65
N ALA A 165 -7.25 -12.87 2.44
CA ALA A 165 -6.82 -13.56 1.23
C ALA A 165 -5.30 -13.81 1.23
N TYR A 166 -4.48 -12.79 1.51
CA TYR A 166 -3.03 -12.94 1.58
C TYR A 166 -2.59 -13.91 2.67
N LYS A 167 -3.15 -13.81 3.87
CA LYS A 167 -2.84 -14.74 4.98
C LYS A 167 -3.22 -16.18 4.69
N ARG A 168 -4.30 -16.41 3.92
CA ARG A 168 -4.67 -17.76 3.46
C ARG A 168 -3.79 -18.28 2.36
N PHE A 169 -3.35 -17.39 1.45
CA PHE A 169 -2.45 -17.75 0.37
C PHE A 169 -1.04 -18.08 0.91
N ASP A 170 -0.52 -17.20 1.77
CA ASP A 170 0.77 -17.36 2.42
C ASP A 170 0.71 -16.80 3.85
N PRO A 171 0.59 -17.67 4.88
CA PRO A 171 0.46 -17.24 6.28
C PRO A 171 1.66 -16.42 6.80
N HIS A 172 2.82 -16.55 6.16
CA HIS A 172 4.04 -15.83 6.56
C HIS A 172 4.11 -14.41 5.99
N THR A 173 3.24 -14.06 5.04
CA THR A 173 3.15 -12.69 4.52
C THR A 173 2.88 -11.70 5.64
N LYS A 174 3.69 -10.65 5.74
CA LYS A 174 3.48 -9.49 6.62
C LYS A 174 2.68 -8.42 5.88
N LEU A 175 1.71 -7.84 6.55
CA LEU A 175 0.83 -6.83 5.98
C LEU A 175 1.01 -5.54 6.78
N LEU A 176 1.51 -4.49 6.13
CA LEU A 176 1.79 -3.20 6.74
C LEU A 176 0.79 -2.16 6.25
N LEU A 177 0.12 -1.48 7.16
CA LEU A 177 -0.74 -0.35 6.87
C LEU A 177 -0.13 0.92 7.45
N LEU A 178 0.33 1.80 6.56
CA LEU A 178 0.96 3.06 6.93
C LEU A 178 -0.05 4.20 6.78
N VAL A 179 -0.46 4.79 7.91
CA VAL A 179 -1.49 5.82 7.98
C VAL A 179 -0.88 7.15 8.41
N ARG A 180 -0.90 8.14 7.53
CA ARG A 180 -0.28 9.46 7.77
C ARG A 180 -0.86 10.17 9.00
N GLN A 181 -2.18 10.10 9.22
CA GLN A 181 -2.85 10.81 10.30
C GLN A 181 -2.81 10.03 11.62
N ASN A 182 -2.57 10.75 12.73
CA ASN A 182 -2.69 10.18 14.08
C ASN A 182 -4.15 9.99 14.51
N THR A 183 -5.02 10.92 14.12
CA THR A 183 -6.44 10.89 14.47
C THR A 183 -7.24 10.22 13.38
N ASN A 184 -7.86 9.11 13.72
CA ASN A 184 -8.64 8.28 12.81
C ASN A 184 -9.96 7.87 13.48
N ASN A 185 -10.94 7.47 12.66
CA ASN A 185 -12.23 6.99 13.17
C ASN A 185 -12.20 5.50 13.54
N ASN A 186 -13.36 4.97 13.94
CA ASN A 186 -13.53 3.59 14.38
C ASN A 186 -13.21 2.54 13.30
N TYR A 187 -13.20 2.87 12.02
CA TYR A 187 -12.86 1.92 10.95
C TYR A 187 -11.40 1.44 11.05
N LEU A 188 -10.48 2.30 11.48
CA LEU A 188 -9.11 1.89 11.77
C LEU A 188 -9.06 0.91 12.96
N ASN A 189 -9.90 1.12 13.98
CA ASN A 189 -9.96 0.21 15.13
C ASN A 189 -10.49 -1.17 14.74
N VAL A 190 -11.41 -1.27 13.78
CA VAL A 190 -11.88 -2.56 13.23
C VAL A 190 -10.73 -3.32 12.58
N LEU A 191 -9.88 -2.64 11.79
CA LEU A 191 -8.68 -3.25 11.21
C LEU A 191 -7.68 -3.70 12.27
N ARG A 192 -7.46 -2.89 13.31
CA ARG A 192 -6.59 -3.26 14.45
C ARG A 192 -7.11 -4.52 15.16
N SER A 193 -8.42 -4.63 15.34
CA SER A 193 -9.05 -5.79 15.99
C SER A 193 -8.89 -7.07 15.18
N SER A 194 -8.73 -7.00 13.87
CA SER A 194 -8.53 -8.17 13.02
C SER A 194 -7.17 -8.84 13.20
N GLN A 195 -6.18 -8.10 13.73
CA GLN A 195 -4.80 -8.55 13.95
C GLN A 195 -4.11 -9.09 12.69
N THR A 196 -4.61 -8.71 11.51
CA THR A 196 -4.04 -9.14 10.23
C THR A 196 -3.06 -8.13 9.66
N TRP A 197 -3.22 -6.85 10.02
CA TRP A 197 -2.37 -5.74 9.63
C TRP A 197 -1.51 -5.26 10.80
N ASP A 198 -0.23 -5.06 10.55
CA ASP A 198 0.65 -4.26 11.40
C ASP A 198 0.42 -2.78 11.02
N ILE A 199 -0.22 -2.01 11.92
CA ILE A 199 -0.72 -0.66 11.62
C ILE A 199 0.12 0.39 12.31
N TYR A 200 0.73 1.25 11.52
CA TYR A 200 1.50 2.41 11.98
C TYR A 200 0.75 3.70 11.65
N THR A 201 0.76 4.68 12.56
CA THR A 201 0.03 5.93 12.38
C THR A 201 0.92 7.14 12.69
N GLY A 202 0.79 8.20 11.90
CA GLY A 202 1.48 9.47 12.12
C GLY A 202 2.99 9.31 12.21
N THR A 203 3.58 9.67 13.32
CA THR A 203 5.04 9.61 13.53
C THR A 203 5.63 8.21 13.67
N GLN A 204 4.81 7.17 13.62
CA GLN A 204 5.26 5.77 13.61
C GLN A 204 5.47 5.23 12.18
N THR A 205 5.03 5.99 11.16
CA THR A 205 5.08 5.58 9.75
C THR A 205 6.43 5.86 9.11
#